data_29a06c41f0be659f0adcf355a793ba5a
#
_entry.id   29a06c41f0be659f0adcf355a793ba5a
#
_cell.length_a   1.000
_cell.length_b   1.000
_cell.length_c   1.000
_cell.angle_alpha   90.00
_cell.angle_beta   90.00
_cell.angle_gamma   90.00
#
_symmetry.space_group_name_H-M   'P 1'
#
loop_
_entity.id
_entity.type
_entity.pdbx_description
1 polymer ?
#
loop_
_entity_poly.entity_id
_entity_poly.type
_entity_poly.pdbx_seq_one_letter_code
_entity_poly.pdbx_strand_id
1 'polypeptide(L)'
;MKRLLLLLCFGLLGFAATAQMMPDSTVQFVARWNPGDKQVYNITSTEYKVTGKDTTDVRKLTEIMQIEVLSKTDSGYTLCVTYHDTQSSNPQMTMLYKLMEEASGDMKILLTTDIYGSLQTVENLQEIIDYHMVAVDPF
;
A
#
# COMPACT_ATOMS: atom_id res chain seq x y z
N MET A 1 -47.21 7.55 -19.24
CA MET A 1 -45.87 7.43 -19.83
C MET A 1 -44.74 7.71 -18.83
N LYS A 2 -44.74 8.83 -18.05
CA LYS A 2 -43.65 9.11 -17.06
C LYS A 2 -43.47 8.04 -15.99
N ARG A 3 -44.55 7.40 -15.48
CA ARG A 3 -44.49 6.33 -14.45
C ARG A 3 -43.91 5.02 -14.98
N LEU A 4 -44.12 4.71 -16.26
CA LEU A 4 -43.57 3.51 -16.91
C LEU A 4 -42.05 3.66 -17.14
N LEU A 5 -41.56 4.86 -17.46
CA LEU A 5 -40.15 5.15 -17.62
C LEU A 5 -39.37 5.02 -16.29
N LEU A 6 -40.00 5.46 -15.18
CA LEU A 6 -39.42 5.34 -13.85
C LEU A 6 -39.26 3.88 -13.40
N LEU A 7 -40.24 3.04 -13.68
CA LEU A 7 -40.18 1.60 -13.39
C LEU A 7 -39.11 0.89 -14.23
N LEU A 8 -38.91 1.32 -15.50
CA LEU A 8 -37.88 0.77 -16.37
C LEU A 8 -36.46 1.15 -15.87
N CYS A 9 -36.28 2.39 -15.38
CA CYS A 9 -34.99 2.82 -14.80
C CYS A 9 -34.67 2.09 -13.49
N PHE A 10 -35.65 1.80 -12.62
CA PHE A 10 -35.46 1.03 -11.41
C PHE A 10 -35.13 -0.45 -11.70
N GLY A 11 -35.70 -1.03 -12.75
CA GLY A 11 -35.42 -2.40 -13.19
C GLY A 11 -33.98 -2.55 -13.71
N LEU A 12 -33.43 -1.54 -14.40
CA LEU A 12 -32.06 -1.56 -14.95
C LEU A 12 -30.99 -1.38 -13.86
N LEU A 13 -31.28 -0.68 -12.77
CA LEU A 13 -30.34 -0.53 -11.63
C LEU A 13 -30.20 -1.83 -10.81
N GLY A 14 -31.19 -2.70 -10.81
CA GLY A 14 -31.14 -3.99 -10.11
C GLY A 14 -30.18 -4.99 -10.74
N PHE A 15 -29.89 -4.91 -12.04
CA PHE A 15 -29.01 -5.85 -12.74
C PHE A 15 -27.51 -5.53 -12.55
N ALA A 16 -27.15 -4.33 -12.11
CA ALA A 16 -25.75 -3.95 -11.92
C ALA A 16 -25.17 -4.50 -10.58
N ALA A 17 -26.01 -4.92 -9.64
CA ALA A 17 -25.58 -5.35 -8.31
C ALA A 17 -25.25 -6.86 -8.21
N THR A 18 -25.55 -7.67 -9.22
CA THR A 18 -25.39 -9.13 -9.15
C THR A 18 -24.03 -9.65 -9.58
N ALA A 19 -23.10 -8.76 -9.98
CA ALA A 19 -21.83 -9.18 -10.58
C ALA A 19 -20.77 -9.71 -9.59
N GLN A 20 -21.06 -9.74 -8.29
CA GLN A 20 -20.07 -10.16 -7.28
C GLN A 20 -20.56 -11.23 -6.29
N MET A 21 -21.78 -11.72 -6.44
CA MET A 21 -22.27 -12.83 -5.60
C MET A 21 -22.01 -14.16 -6.30
N MET A 22 -21.23 -15.02 -5.66
CA MET A 22 -21.07 -16.41 -6.08
C MET A 22 -22.33 -17.21 -5.82
N PRO A 23 -22.54 -18.38 -6.49
CA PRO A 23 -23.74 -19.23 -6.29
C PRO A 23 -23.94 -19.71 -4.85
N ASP A 24 -22.90 -19.67 -4.02
CA ASP A 24 -22.89 -20.05 -2.59
C ASP A 24 -23.17 -18.86 -1.65
N SER A 25 -23.62 -17.72 -2.16
CA SER A 25 -23.88 -16.47 -1.41
C SER A 25 -22.63 -15.84 -0.79
N THR A 26 -21.43 -16.23 -1.23
CA THR A 26 -20.18 -15.56 -0.82
C THR A 26 -19.90 -14.33 -1.69
N VAL A 27 -19.33 -13.29 -1.08
CA VAL A 27 -18.86 -12.09 -1.78
C VAL A 27 -17.36 -12.22 -1.97
N GLN A 28 -16.91 -12.22 -3.22
CA GLN A 28 -15.49 -12.26 -3.53
C GLN A 28 -15.00 -10.83 -3.83
N PHE A 29 -14.01 -10.37 -3.05
CA PHE A 29 -13.32 -9.12 -3.34
C PHE A 29 -12.21 -9.41 -4.35
N VAL A 30 -12.38 -8.90 -5.56
CA VAL A 30 -11.36 -8.98 -6.62
C VAL A 30 -10.75 -7.60 -6.80
N ALA A 31 -9.44 -7.50 -6.72
CA ALA A 31 -8.72 -6.28 -7.05
C ALA A 31 -8.93 -5.97 -8.54
N ARG A 32 -9.43 -4.77 -8.85
CA ARG A 32 -9.65 -4.30 -10.23
C ARG A 32 -8.70 -3.14 -10.54
N TRP A 33 -7.42 -3.43 -10.46
CA TRP A 33 -6.38 -2.45 -10.76
C TRP A 33 -6.00 -2.48 -12.24
N ASN A 34 -5.54 -1.34 -12.73
CA ASN A 34 -5.00 -1.21 -14.08
C ASN A 34 -3.53 -0.79 -14.01
N PRO A 35 -2.69 -1.18 -14.97
CA PRO A 35 -1.33 -0.67 -15.06
C PRO A 35 -1.32 0.86 -15.08
N GLY A 36 -0.47 1.46 -14.24
CA GLY A 36 -0.38 2.90 -14.03
C GLY A 36 -1.26 3.46 -12.92
N ASP A 37 -2.19 2.67 -12.34
CA ASP A 37 -2.95 3.11 -11.16
C ASP A 37 -1.98 3.35 -10.00
N LYS A 38 -2.18 4.47 -9.26
CA LYS A 38 -1.37 4.87 -8.12
C LYS A 38 -2.24 5.17 -6.90
N GLN A 39 -1.75 4.71 -5.76
CA GLN A 39 -2.33 5.01 -4.45
C GLN A 39 -1.23 5.60 -3.56
N VAL A 40 -1.55 6.70 -2.86
CA VAL A 40 -0.61 7.37 -1.95
C VAL A 40 -1.19 7.39 -0.55
N TYR A 41 -0.38 6.98 0.42
CA TYR A 41 -0.75 6.90 1.83
C TYR A 41 0.23 7.70 2.69
N ASN A 42 -0.30 8.49 3.62
CA ASN A 42 0.49 9.06 4.70
C ASN A 42 0.45 8.09 5.88
N ILE A 43 1.58 7.51 6.22
CA ILE A 43 1.71 6.56 7.33
C ILE A 43 2.25 7.32 8.54
N THR A 44 1.62 7.10 9.68
CA THR A 44 2.13 7.58 10.97
C THR A 44 2.22 6.40 11.92
N SER A 45 3.43 6.11 12.38
CA SER A 45 3.72 5.11 13.40
C SER A 45 4.11 5.82 14.69
N THR A 46 3.55 5.38 15.82
CA THR A 46 3.90 5.91 17.13
C THR A 46 4.23 4.77 18.08
N GLU A 47 5.44 4.77 18.60
CA GLU A 47 5.89 3.80 19.60
C GLU A 47 5.76 4.42 20.98
N TYR A 48 5.15 3.68 21.91
CA TYR A 48 4.99 4.06 23.31
C TYR A 48 5.75 3.08 24.22
N LYS A 49 6.43 3.64 25.20
CA LYS A 49 7.00 2.84 26.30
C LYS A 49 6.02 2.86 27.48
N VAL A 50 5.62 1.69 27.94
CA VAL A 50 4.76 1.54 29.13
C VAL A 50 5.61 1.04 30.28
N THR A 51 5.62 1.78 31.40
CA THR A 51 6.31 1.39 32.62
C THR A 51 5.34 1.51 33.79
N GLY A 52 4.86 0.37 34.30
CA GLY A 52 3.81 0.35 35.30
C GLY A 52 2.48 0.92 34.79
N LYS A 53 2.05 2.06 35.34
CA LYS A 53 0.84 2.77 34.91
C LYS A 53 1.14 3.97 33.99
N ASP A 54 2.41 4.29 33.81
CA ASP A 54 2.85 5.43 33.03
C ASP A 54 3.13 5.03 31.58
N THR A 55 2.60 5.82 30.65
CA THR A 55 2.88 5.66 29.21
C THR A 55 3.64 6.88 28.74
N THR A 56 4.81 6.65 28.15
CA THR A 56 5.64 7.72 27.59
C THR A 56 5.73 7.53 26.09
N ASP A 57 5.51 8.61 25.34
CA ASP A 57 5.75 8.64 23.88
C ASP A 57 7.27 8.53 23.67
N VAL A 58 7.67 7.52 22.93
CA VAL A 58 9.10 7.25 22.70
C VAL A 58 9.53 7.73 21.33
N ARG A 59 8.74 7.43 20.31
CA ARG A 59 9.08 7.79 18.92
C ARG A 59 7.83 7.88 18.05
N LYS A 60 7.79 8.94 17.24
CA LYS A 60 6.83 9.07 16.14
C LYS A 60 7.59 9.09 14.82
N LEU A 61 7.12 8.30 13.86
CA LEU A 61 7.61 8.24 12.50
C LEU A 61 6.46 8.59 11.57
N THR A 62 6.72 9.43 10.56
CA THR A 62 5.78 9.72 9.47
C THR A 62 6.51 9.49 8.15
N GLU A 63 5.82 8.89 7.19
CA GLU A 63 6.36 8.58 5.86
C GLU A 63 5.24 8.58 4.83
N ILE A 64 5.59 8.79 3.59
CA ILE A 64 4.69 8.65 2.45
C ILE A 64 4.98 7.31 1.79
N MET A 65 3.93 6.49 1.66
CA MET A 65 3.98 5.24 0.91
C MET A 65 3.17 5.40 -0.37
N GLN A 66 3.79 5.13 -1.51
CA GLN A 66 3.12 5.07 -2.81
C GLN A 66 3.09 3.63 -3.31
N ILE A 67 1.93 3.17 -3.74
CA ILE A 67 1.75 1.89 -4.43
C ILE A 67 1.40 2.19 -5.88
N GLU A 68 2.15 1.63 -6.82
CA GLU A 68 1.91 1.74 -8.25
C GLU A 68 1.73 0.35 -8.87
N VAL A 69 0.73 0.20 -9.71
CA VAL A 69 0.49 -1.02 -10.49
C VAL A 69 1.36 -0.96 -11.73
N LEU A 70 2.42 -1.78 -11.79
CA LEU A 70 3.33 -1.81 -12.94
C LEU A 70 2.78 -2.66 -14.09
N SER A 71 2.20 -3.81 -13.78
CA SER A 71 1.63 -4.70 -14.77
C SER A 71 0.48 -5.53 -14.22
N LYS A 72 -0.31 -6.06 -15.16
CA LYS A 72 -1.44 -6.96 -14.90
C LYS A 72 -1.35 -8.15 -15.82
N THR A 73 -1.58 -9.34 -15.29
CA THR A 73 -1.74 -10.59 -16.03
C THR A 73 -3.08 -11.24 -15.69
N ASP A 74 -3.43 -12.34 -16.32
CA ASP A 74 -4.62 -13.12 -15.98
C ASP A 74 -4.52 -13.77 -14.59
N SER A 75 -3.30 -13.91 -14.05
CA SER A 75 -3.04 -14.55 -12.76
C SER A 75 -2.78 -13.57 -11.61
N GLY A 76 -2.56 -12.27 -11.88
CA GLY A 76 -2.27 -11.29 -10.82
C GLY A 76 -1.65 -9.99 -11.29
N TYR A 77 -0.98 -9.30 -10.36
CA TYR A 77 -0.42 -7.96 -10.55
C TYR A 77 1.04 -7.92 -10.13
N THR A 78 1.82 -7.05 -10.80
CA THR A 78 3.11 -6.59 -10.30
C THR A 78 2.94 -5.17 -9.77
N LEU A 79 3.33 -4.95 -8.53
CA LEU A 79 3.21 -3.68 -7.82
C LEU A 79 4.61 -3.16 -7.46
N CYS A 80 4.76 -1.84 -7.48
CA CYS A 80 5.90 -1.15 -6.90
C CYS A 80 5.41 -0.36 -5.69
N VAL A 81 5.97 -0.64 -4.53
CA VAL A 81 5.76 0.15 -3.31
C VAL A 81 7.00 0.99 -3.09
N THR A 82 6.82 2.31 -2.96
CA THR A 82 7.89 3.27 -2.73
C THR A 82 7.64 3.99 -1.42
N TYR A 83 8.68 4.14 -0.60
CA TYR A 83 8.66 4.92 0.63
C TYR A 83 9.56 6.13 0.46
N HIS A 84 9.08 7.31 0.86
CA HIS A 84 9.82 8.56 0.81
C HIS A 84 9.34 9.55 1.88
N ASP A 85 10.04 10.68 2.03
CA ASP A 85 9.74 11.73 3.01
C ASP A 85 9.64 11.21 4.46
N THR A 86 10.54 10.30 4.82
CA THR A 86 10.58 9.73 6.17
C THR A 86 11.03 10.77 7.19
N GLN A 87 10.18 11.05 8.19
CA GLN A 87 10.43 12.01 9.25
C GLN A 87 10.25 11.36 10.62
N SER A 88 11.14 11.66 11.55
CA SER A 88 11.09 11.18 12.93
C SER A 88 10.84 12.33 13.91
N SER A 89 10.24 12.05 15.05
CA SER A 89 10.21 12.99 16.18
C SER A 89 11.61 13.34 16.71
N ASN A 90 12.63 12.55 16.37
CA ASN A 90 14.04 12.87 16.60
C ASN A 90 14.63 13.55 15.35
N PRO A 91 15.05 14.84 15.42
CA PRO A 91 15.59 15.57 14.26
C PRO A 91 16.87 14.95 13.66
N GLN A 92 17.70 14.31 14.48
CA GLN A 92 18.93 13.64 14.00
C GLN A 92 18.56 12.44 13.12
N MET A 93 17.53 11.68 13.49
CA MET A 93 17.04 10.57 12.69
C MET A 93 16.40 11.05 11.38
N THR A 94 15.66 12.16 11.40
CA THR A 94 15.12 12.78 10.18
C THR A 94 16.24 13.16 9.21
N MET A 95 17.32 13.75 9.73
CA MET A 95 18.49 14.10 8.91
C MET A 95 19.15 12.84 8.31
N LEU A 96 19.28 11.78 9.10
CA LEU A 96 19.85 10.52 8.63
C LEU A 96 19.00 9.91 7.49
N TYR A 97 17.67 9.86 7.65
CA TYR A 97 16.77 9.36 6.60
C TYR A 97 16.91 10.15 5.30
N LYS A 98 16.99 11.49 5.38
CA LYS A 98 17.23 12.34 4.20
C LYS A 98 18.55 12.04 3.51
N LEU A 99 19.62 11.86 4.26
CA LEU A 99 20.92 11.51 3.69
C LEU A 99 20.91 10.14 3.01
N MET A 100 20.18 9.18 3.59
CA MET A 100 19.99 7.86 2.97
C MET A 100 19.19 7.96 1.67
N GLU A 101 18.09 8.70 1.67
CA GLU A 101 17.24 8.92 0.50
C GLU A 101 18.04 9.64 -0.62
N GLU A 102 18.86 10.64 -0.28
CA GLU A 102 19.76 11.33 -1.23
C GLU A 102 20.84 10.40 -1.80
N ALA A 103 21.39 9.49 -0.98
CA ALA A 103 22.48 8.59 -1.39
C ALA A 103 22.00 7.38 -2.19
N SER A 104 20.85 6.81 -1.84
CA SER A 104 20.37 5.52 -2.37
C SER A 104 19.10 5.68 -3.21
N GLY A 105 18.50 6.88 -3.24
CA GLY A 105 17.16 7.11 -3.78
C GLY A 105 16.06 6.55 -2.89
N ASP A 106 14.82 6.62 -3.38
CA ASP A 106 13.66 6.06 -2.68
C ASP A 106 13.77 4.54 -2.58
N MET A 107 13.46 3.99 -1.41
CA MET A 107 13.35 2.54 -1.25
C MET A 107 12.17 2.03 -2.06
N LYS A 108 12.44 1.10 -2.99
CA LYS A 108 11.43 0.46 -3.83
C LYS A 108 11.31 -1.02 -3.49
N ILE A 109 10.07 -1.47 -3.31
CA ILE A 109 9.74 -2.88 -3.09
C ILE A 109 8.90 -3.35 -4.27
N LEU A 110 9.39 -4.34 -5.00
CA LEU A 110 8.66 -4.96 -6.10
C LEU A 110 7.93 -6.21 -5.60
N LEU A 111 6.61 -6.20 -5.73
CA LEU A 111 5.73 -7.26 -5.24
C LEU A 111 4.97 -7.90 -6.40
N THR A 112 4.77 -9.23 -6.35
CA THR A 112 3.74 -9.90 -7.15
C THR A 112 2.60 -10.35 -6.26
N THR A 113 1.37 -10.21 -6.77
CA THR A 113 0.15 -10.65 -6.11
C THR A 113 -0.68 -11.52 -7.04
N ASP A 114 -1.61 -12.29 -6.49
CA ASP A 114 -2.66 -12.91 -7.28
C ASP A 114 -3.75 -11.88 -7.67
N ILE A 115 -4.79 -12.35 -8.38
CA ILE A 115 -5.92 -11.51 -8.81
C ILE A 115 -6.76 -10.96 -7.64
N TYR A 116 -6.61 -11.53 -6.46
CA TYR A 116 -7.30 -11.09 -5.23
C TYR A 116 -6.48 -10.09 -4.43
N GLY A 117 -5.24 -9.79 -4.87
CA GLY A 117 -4.32 -8.92 -4.16
C GLY A 117 -3.51 -9.61 -3.06
N SER A 118 -3.55 -10.95 -2.97
CA SER A 118 -2.75 -11.69 -2.00
C SER A 118 -1.30 -11.74 -2.46
N LEU A 119 -0.38 -11.35 -1.57
CA LEU A 119 1.06 -11.37 -1.85
C LEU A 119 1.55 -12.77 -2.22
N GLN A 120 2.29 -12.87 -3.32
CA GLN A 120 2.94 -14.08 -3.80
C GLN A 120 4.45 -14.02 -3.58
N THR A 121 5.11 -12.96 -4.04
CA THR A 121 6.56 -12.84 -4.02
C THR A 121 7.00 -11.40 -3.81
N VAL A 122 8.17 -11.22 -3.17
CA VAL A 122 8.96 -9.99 -3.19
C VAL A 122 10.10 -10.19 -4.16
N GLU A 123 10.08 -9.49 -5.30
CA GLU A 123 10.99 -9.75 -6.43
C GLU A 123 12.41 -9.26 -6.16
N ASN A 124 12.56 -8.13 -5.47
CA ASN A 124 13.86 -7.48 -5.24
C ASN A 124 14.32 -7.55 -3.77
N LEU A 125 14.10 -8.68 -3.10
CA LEU A 125 14.43 -8.84 -1.68
C LEU A 125 15.91 -8.52 -1.36
N GLN A 126 16.85 -8.89 -2.25
CA GLN A 126 18.27 -8.61 -2.02
C GLN A 126 18.56 -7.12 -2.06
N GLU A 127 17.99 -6.37 -2.98
CA GLU A 127 18.14 -4.91 -3.06
C GLU A 127 17.61 -4.21 -1.81
N ILE A 128 16.51 -4.71 -1.24
CA ILE A 128 15.94 -4.21 0.01
C ILE A 128 16.89 -4.46 1.18
N ILE A 129 17.49 -5.65 1.25
CA ILE A 129 18.49 -6.00 2.26
C ILE A 129 19.71 -5.08 2.14
N ASP A 130 20.23 -4.91 0.93
CA ASP A 130 21.41 -4.08 0.66
C ASP A 130 21.15 -2.62 1.02
N TYR A 131 19.95 -2.08 0.70
CA TYR A 131 19.53 -0.73 1.10
C TYR A 131 19.59 -0.54 2.62
N HIS A 132 19.09 -1.49 3.39
CA HIS A 132 19.11 -1.42 4.84
C HIS A 132 20.52 -1.63 5.42
N MET A 133 21.37 -2.44 4.78
CA MET A 133 22.74 -2.66 5.23
C MET A 133 23.61 -1.40 5.11
N VAL A 134 23.45 -0.61 4.05
CA VAL A 134 24.12 0.70 3.91
C VAL A 134 23.75 1.66 5.04
N ALA A 135 22.51 1.56 5.55
CA ALA A 135 22.03 2.37 6.67
C ALA A 135 22.63 1.99 8.03
N VAL A 136 23.03 0.73 8.19
CA VAL A 136 23.52 0.18 9.48
C VAL A 136 25.05 0.27 9.60
N ASP A 137 25.77 0.29 8.48
CA ASP A 137 27.24 0.34 8.45
C ASP A 137 27.71 1.51 7.56
N PRO A 138 27.58 2.77 8.05
CA PRO A 138 27.94 3.96 7.28
C PRO A 138 29.48 4.24 7.27
N PHE A 139 30.33 3.36 7.86
CA PHE A 139 31.80 3.55 7.93
C PHE A 139 32.57 2.25 7.69
#